data_60f55d852949c084ef01aa1d45b8e3fb
#
_entry.id   60f55d852949c084ef01aa1d45b8e3fb
#
_cell.length_a   1.000
_cell.length_b   1.000
_cell.length_c   1.000
_cell.angle_alpha   90.00
_cell.angle_beta   90.00
_cell.angle_gamma   90.00
#
_symmetry.space_group_name_H-M   'P 1'
#
loop_
_entity.id
_entity.type
_entity.pdbx_description
1 polymer ?
#
loop_
_entity_poly.entity_id
_entity_poly.type
_entity_poly.pdbx_seq_one_letter_code
_entity_poly.pdbx_strand_id
1 'polypeptide(L)'
;MALNLTRLLLSVLVFGASLGIFIPASFSEEEEKVLDVQVYLTKKQAFEIAFPGADKVDREKKWLTKEQKKAIGDLCLQNIKTNRVTFYVGKRDGVPMGYAIIDHEIGKSFPITFMVVLNVDGSVRDVEILVYREPRGWEVRYPSFMDQFTGKNADTDYRIINSITGATLSVRAMVKGVSRATAAYKVLYLSGKP
;
A
#
# COMPACT_ATOMS: atom_id res chain seq x y z
N MET A 1 -49.93 -28.45 -67.81
CA MET A 1 -50.02 -27.34 -68.78
C MET A 1 -48.73 -26.60 -68.82
N ALA A 2 -48.05 -26.82 -69.89
CA ALA A 2 -47.18 -25.95 -70.67
C ALA A 2 -45.94 -25.31 -69.94
N LEU A 3 -44.72 -25.79 -70.26
CA LEU A 3 -43.84 -25.45 -71.42
C LEU A 3 -43.36 -23.97 -71.30
N ASN A 4 -42.12 -23.63 -71.28
CA ASN A 4 -41.00 -23.69 -72.20
C ASN A 4 -39.74 -23.08 -71.53
N LEU A 5 -38.62 -23.64 -71.65
CA LEU A 5 -37.62 -23.78 -72.73
C LEU A 5 -36.68 -22.62 -72.90
N THR A 6 -35.45 -22.94 -72.66
CA THR A 6 -34.23 -22.50 -73.38
C THR A 6 -33.79 -21.02 -73.35
N ARG A 7 -32.56 -20.78 -72.83
CA ARG A 7 -31.38 -20.37 -73.62
C ARG A 7 -30.12 -20.34 -72.81
N LEU A 8 -29.31 -21.25 -73.09
CA LEU A 8 -27.88 -21.27 -73.33
C LEU A 8 -27.25 -19.93 -73.76
N LEU A 9 -26.24 -19.44 -73.08
CA LEU A 9 -25.06 -18.79 -73.64
C LEU A 9 -23.90 -18.83 -72.72
N LEU A 10 -22.91 -19.49 -73.15
CA LEU A 10 -21.50 -19.60 -72.90
C LEU A 10 -20.82 -18.21 -72.75
N SER A 11 -19.98 -18.04 -71.75
CA SER A 11 -18.65 -17.41 -71.96
C SER A 11 -17.83 -17.21 -70.70
N VAL A 12 -16.68 -17.81 -70.78
CA VAL A 12 -15.37 -17.32 -70.39
C VAL A 12 -14.98 -17.35 -68.89
N LEU A 13 -14.16 -18.35 -68.62
CA LEU A 13 -13.20 -18.41 -67.55
C LEU A 13 -12.34 -17.12 -67.45
N VAL A 14 -12.28 -16.57 -66.27
CA VAL A 14 -11.11 -15.82 -65.82
C VAL A 14 -10.67 -16.40 -64.47
N PHE A 15 -9.57 -17.13 -64.54
CA PHE A 15 -8.85 -17.65 -63.41
C PHE A 15 -8.10 -16.45 -62.75
N GLY A 16 -8.64 -15.91 -61.70
CA GLY A 16 -7.97 -14.97 -60.84
C GLY A 16 -7.49 -15.67 -59.58
N ALA A 17 -6.28 -16.19 -59.57
CA ALA A 17 -5.65 -16.68 -58.38
C ALA A 17 -5.25 -15.48 -57.50
N SER A 18 -6.12 -15.06 -56.58
CA SER A 18 -5.74 -14.18 -55.51
C SER A 18 -5.02 -15.01 -54.42
N LEU A 19 -3.71 -14.90 -54.42
CA LEU A 19 -2.88 -15.41 -53.34
C LEU A 19 -3.18 -14.56 -52.10
N GLY A 20 -4.17 -14.99 -51.31
CA GLY A 20 -4.48 -14.39 -50.01
C GLY A 20 -3.34 -14.71 -49.06
N ILE A 21 -2.49 -13.70 -48.80
CA ILE A 21 -1.52 -13.78 -47.72
C ILE A 21 -2.34 -13.78 -46.41
N PHE A 22 -2.49 -14.97 -45.84
CA PHE A 22 -3.02 -15.18 -44.52
C PHE A 22 -1.94 -14.73 -43.53
N ILE A 23 -2.01 -13.47 -43.09
CA ILE A 23 -1.20 -12.96 -41.97
C ILE A 23 -1.91 -13.49 -40.72
N PRO A 24 -1.33 -14.43 -39.97
CA PRO A 24 -1.87 -14.77 -38.66
C PRO A 24 -1.72 -13.53 -37.81
N ALA A 25 -2.84 -12.96 -37.38
CA ALA A 25 -2.84 -12.00 -36.29
C ALA A 25 -2.29 -12.74 -35.05
N SER A 26 -1.01 -12.49 -34.75
CA SER A 26 -0.44 -12.85 -33.48
C SER A 26 -1.18 -12.01 -32.44
N PHE A 27 -2.24 -12.58 -31.89
CA PHE A 27 -2.77 -12.16 -30.61
C PHE A 27 -1.64 -12.38 -29.61
N SER A 28 -0.91 -11.34 -29.26
CA SER A 28 -0.16 -11.31 -28.03
C SER A 28 -1.22 -11.33 -26.94
N GLU A 29 -1.46 -12.49 -26.33
CA GLU A 29 -2.06 -12.56 -25.01
C GLU A 29 -1.13 -11.75 -24.11
N GLU A 30 -1.49 -10.48 -23.82
CA GLU A 30 -0.99 -9.81 -22.65
C GLU A 30 -1.44 -10.67 -21.49
N GLU A 31 -0.51 -11.47 -20.93
CA GLU A 31 -0.70 -12.12 -19.66
C GLU A 31 -1.10 -11.02 -18.66
N GLU A 32 -2.37 -10.95 -18.34
CA GLU A 32 -2.90 -10.13 -17.27
C GLU A 32 -2.18 -10.58 -16.02
N LYS A 33 -1.18 -9.81 -15.61
CA LYS A 33 -0.29 -10.11 -14.51
C LYS A 33 -1.14 -10.12 -13.24
N VAL A 34 -1.68 -11.30 -12.91
CA VAL A 34 -2.46 -11.50 -11.69
C VAL A 34 -1.60 -11.03 -10.53
N LEU A 35 -2.00 -9.92 -9.91
CA LEU A 35 -1.37 -9.40 -8.72
C LEU A 35 -1.53 -10.43 -7.60
N ASP A 36 -0.42 -11.03 -7.18
CA ASP A 36 -0.40 -11.91 -6.02
C ASP A 36 -0.53 -11.05 -4.74
N VAL A 37 -1.78 -10.80 -4.35
CA VAL A 37 -2.09 -9.97 -3.19
C VAL A 37 -2.07 -10.83 -1.93
N GLN A 38 -1.01 -10.67 -1.13
CA GLN A 38 -0.89 -11.34 0.15
C GLN A 38 -1.56 -10.50 1.25
N VAL A 39 -2.68 -10.97 1.77
CA VAL A 39 -3.35 -10.38 2.95
C VAL A 39 -2.88 -11.15 4.19
N TYR A 40 -2.03 -10.52 4.99
CA TYR A 40 -1.50 -11.13 6.22
C TYR A 40 -2.42 -10.89 7.40
N LEU A 41 -2.96 -9.68 7.53
CA LEU A 41 -3.86 -9.30 8.61
C LEU A 41 -5.06 -8.53 8.08
N THR A 42 -6.24 -8.91 8.53
CA THR A 42 -7.41 -8.06 8.43
C THR A 42 -7.29 -6.89 9.40
N LYS A 43 -8.02 -5.82 9.15
CA LYS A 43 -8.03 -4.66 10.05
C LYS A 43 -8.46 -5.03 11.48
N LYS A 44 -9.38 -5.99 11.63
CA LYS A 44 -9.84 -6.48 12.93
C LYS A 44 -8.68 -7.16 13.67
N GLN A 45 -8.02 -8.13 13.05
CA GLN A 45 -6.85 -8.81 13.61
C GLN A 45 -5.74 -7.83 13.98
N ALA A 46 -5.46 -6.85 13.10
CA ALA A 46 -4.47 -5.83 13.37
C ALA A 46 -4.79 -5.02 14.63
N PHE A 47 -6.07 -4.69 14.89
CA PHE A 47 -6.46 -3.98 16.10
C PHE A 47 -6.41 -4.86 17.34
N GLU A 48 -6.69 -6.16 17.23
CA GLU A 48 -6.54 -7.12 18.33
C GLU A 48 -5.07 -7.21 18.77
N ILE A 49 -4.13 -7.20 17.81
CA ILE A 49 -2.69 -7.16 18.08
C ILE A 49 -2.30 -5.79 18.66
N ALA A 50 -2.75 -4.70 18.05
CA ALA A 50 -2.39 -3.35 18.47
C ALA A 50 -2.88 -2.99 19.87
N PHE A 51 -4.03 -3.49 20.27
CA PHE A 51 -4.71 -3.07 21.50
C PHE A 51 -5.26 -4.24 22.28
N PRO A 52 -4.41 -5.15 22.79
CA PRO A 52 -4.88 -6.32 23.53
C PRO A 52 -5.63 -5.91 24.79
N GLY A 53 -6.87 -6.37 24.90
CA GLY A 53 -7.75 -6.03 26.02
C GLY A 53 -8.29 -4.61 26.04
N ALA A 54 -8.32 -3.92 24.89
CA ALA A 54 -9.05 -2.67 24.76
C ALA A 54 -10.55 -2.93 24.73
N ASP A 55 -11.31 -2.11 25.46
CA ASP A 55 -12.78 -2.16 25.42
C ASP A 55 -13.32 -1.55 24.14
N LYS A 56 -12.56 -0.58 23.59
CA LYS A 56 -12.96 0.21 22.45
C LYS A 56 -11.77 0.68 21.63
N VAL A 57 -11.95 0.75 20.32
CA VAL A 57 -11.00 1.39 19.39
C VAL A 57 -11.72 2.56 18.71
N ASP A 58 -11.37 3.77 19.10
CA ASP A 58 -11.91 4.99 18.50
C ASP A 58 -11.15 5.38 17.25
N ARG A 59 -11.87 5.94 16.27
CA ARG A 59 -11.29 6.45 15.04
C ARG A 59 -11.25 7.98 15.07
N GLU A 60 -10.06 8.55 15.13
CA GLU A 60 -9.84 10.00 15.11
C GLU A 60 -9.30 10.47 13.77
N LYS A 61 -10.05 11.33 13.07
CA LYS A 61 -9.60 11.98 11.83
C LYS A 61 -9.06 13.36 12.18
N LYS A 62 -7.78 13.59 11.93
CA LYS A 62 -7.10 14.88 12.15
C LYS A 62 -6.85 15.55 10.80
N TRP A 63 -7.48 16.70 10.56
CA TRP A 63 -7.19 17.55 9.42
C TRP A 63 -5.94 18.36 9.68
N LEU A 64 -5.04 18.43 8.70
CA LEU A 64 -3.76 19.08 8.84
C LEU A 64 -3.81 20.51 8.33
N THR A 65 -3.33 21.48 9.13
CA THR A 65 -3.03 22.82 8.64
C THR A 65 -1.75 22.82 7.79
N LYS A 66 -1.46 23.93 7.12
CA LYS A 66 -0.23 24.08 6.33
C LYS A 66 1.02 23.99 7.24
N GLU A 67 0.96 24.59 8.40
CA GLU A 67 2.01 24.62 9.42
C GLU A 67 2.28 23.20 9.96
N GLN A 68 1.22 22.44 10.26
CA GLN A 68 1.34 21.05 10.71
C GLN A 68 1.94 20.14 9.63
N LYS A 69 1.54 20.32 8.35
CA LYS A 69 2.16 19.58 7.24
C LYS A 69 3.65 19.89 7.14
N LYS A 70 4.01 21.17 7.26
CA LYS A 70 5.41 21.58 7.24
C LYS A 70 6.17 20.96 8.40
N ALA A 71 5.66 21.06 9.62
CA ALA A 71 6.30 20.50 10.81
C ALA A 71 6.48 18.97 10.72
N ILE A 72 5.45 18.24 10.27
CA ILE A 72 5.56 16.80 10.03
C ILE A 72 6.62 16.52 8.96
N GLY A 73 6.59 17.27 7.87
CA GLY A 73 7.53 17.11 6.75
C GLY A 73 8.98 17.36 7.15
N ASP A 74 9.23 18.40 7.96
CA ASP A 74 10.56 18.73 8.47
C ASP A 74 11.10 17.60 9.37
N LEU A 75 10.25 17.02 10.24
CA LEU A 75 10.64 15.92 11.12
C LEU A 75 10.96 14.62 10.37
N CYS A 76 10.15 14.24 9.39
CA CYS A 76 10.34 12.98 8.66
C CYS A 76 11.09 13.14 7.33
N LEU A 77 11.54 14.35 6.99
CA LEU A 77 12.23 14.70 5.73
C LEU A 77 11.43 14.32 4.48
N GLN A 78 10.10 14.55 4.52
CA GLN A 78 9.18 14.21 3.45
C GLN A 78 8.23 15.37 3.11
N ASN A 79 7.79 15.43 1.85
CA ASN A 79 6.71 16.34 1.46
C ASN A 79 5.35 15.71 1.80
N ILE A 80 4.59 16.32 2.72
CA ILE A 80 3.28 15.83 3.18
C ILE A 80 2.18 16.32 2.23
N LYS A 81 1.74 15.42 1.35
CA LYS A 81 0.69 15.71 0.37
C LYS A 81 -0.73 15.55 0.94
N THR A 82 -0.91 14.64 1.90
CA THR A 82 -2.23 14.39 2.50
C THR A 82 -2.71 15.59 3.30
N ASN A 83 -4.04 15.80 3.33
CA ASN A 83 -4.68 16.81 4.16
C ASN A 83 -5.21 16.23 5.48
N ARG A 84 -5.11 14.93 5.67
CA ARG A 84 -5.72 14.23 6.81
C ARG A 84 -4.89 13.03 7.22
N VAL A 85 -4.73 12.86 8.54
CA VAL A 85 -4.23 11.64 9.16
C VAL A 85 -5.36 11.01 9.97
N THR A 86 -5.44 9.68 9.95
CA THR A 86 -6.42 8.94 10.75
C THR A 86 -5.67 8.12 11.78
N PHE A 87 -5.96 8.39 13.05
CA PHE A 87 -5.50 7.59 14.17
C PHE A 87 -6.61 6.65 14.64
N TYR A 88 -6.19 5.51 15.14
CA TYR A 88 -7.03 4.58 15.88
C TYR A 88 -6.51 4.55 17.30
N VAL A 89 -7.37 4.80 18.27
CA VAL A 89 -7.01 4.94 19.69
C VAL A 89 -7.62 3.79 20.43
N GLY A 90 -6.79 2.86 20.89
CA GLY A 90 -7.23 1.80 21.78
C GLY A 90 -7.46 2.35 23.19
N LYS A 91 -8.61 2.06 23.78
CA LYS A 91 -8.97 2.53 25.12
C LYS A 91 -9.36 1.36 26.02
N ARG A 92 -9.01 1.49 27.29
CA ARG A 92 -9.50 0.63 28.37
C ARG A 92 -10.00 1.52 29.50
N ASP A 93 -11.22 1.31 29.97
CA ASP A 93 -11.87 2.14 30.98
C ASP A 93 -11.83 3.65 30.61
N GLY A 94 -11.97 3.94 29.31
CA GLY A 94 -11.91 5.30 28.77
C GLY A 94 -10.50 5.90 28.63
N VAL A 95 -9.45 5.24 29.13
CA VAL A 95 -8.06 5.71 29.09
C VAL A 95 -7.36 5.20 27.82
N PRO A 96 -6.65 6.06 27.05
CA PRO A 96 -5.86 5.63 25.92
C PRO A 96 -4.74 4.66 26.32
N MET A 97 -4.67 3.51 25.67
CA MET A 97 -3.60 2.51 25.82
C MET A 97 -2.49 2.72 24.79
N GLY A 98 -2.79 3.42 23.72
CA GLY A 98 -1.90 3.67 22.60
C GLY A 98 -2.67 4.09 21.36
N TYR A 99 -1.91 4.31 20.30
CA TYR A 99 -2.41 4.82 19.03
C TYR A 99 -1.94 3.95 17.89
N ALA A 100 -2.73 3.82 16.83
CA ALA A 100 -2.31 3.16 15.63
C ALA A 100 -2.62 4.00 14.39
N ILE A 101 -1.76 3.92 13.39
CA ILE A 101 -1.98 4.49 12.06
C ILE A 101 -1.90 3.36 11.07
N ILE A 102 -2.94 3.20 10.23
CA ILE A 102 -2.88 2.33 9.05
C ILE A 102 -2.62 3.22 7.86
N ASP A 103 -1.52 2.96 7.16
CA ASP A 103 -1.05 3.76 6.04
C ASP A 103 -0.51 2.83 4.93
N HIS A 104 -0.07 3.42 3.83
CA HIS A 104 0.54 2.70 2.73
C HIS A 104 1.67 3.51 2.10
N GLU A 105 2.69 2.81 1.63
CA GLU A 105 3.78 3.35 0.83
C GLU A 105 4.03 2.46 -0.38
N ILE A 106 4.40 3.08 -1.49
CA ILE A 106 4.78 2.32 -2.68
C ILE A 106 6.14 1.68 -2.45
N GLY A 107 6.19 0.36 -2.58
CA GLY A 107 7.43 -0.40 -2.62
C GLY A 107 8.17 -0.17 -3.94
N LYS A 108 8.26 -1.21 -4.79
CA LYS A 108 8.77 -1.05 -6.17
C LYS A 108 7.68 -0.54 -7.11
N SER A 109 6.52 -1.15 -7.11
CA SER A 109 5.43 -0.89 -8.06
C SER A 109 4.06 -0.79 -7.38
N PHE A 110 3.88 -1.45 -6.25
CA PHE A 110 2.60 -1.57 -5.57
C PHE A 110 2.65 -1.09 -4.13
N PRO A 111 1.48 -0.70 -3.56
CA PRO A 111 1.42 -0.24 -2.19
C PRO A 111 1.56 -1.40 -1.19
N ILE A 112 2.46 -1.20 -0.23
CA ILE A 112 2.56 -1.98 1.00
C ILE A 112 1.63 -1.32 2.00
N THR A 113 0.62 -2.03 2.50
CA THR A 113 -0.28 -1.53 3.55
C THR A 113 0.21 -2.05 4.89
N PHE A 114 0.45 -1.15 5.82
CA PHE A 114 1.00 -1.46 7.14
C PHE A 114 0.30 -0.68 8.24
N MET A 115 0.48 -1.13 9.46
CA MET A 115 0.06 -0.44 10.68
C MET A 115 1.28 -0.11 11.52
N VAL A 116 1.32 1.11 12.02
CA VAL A 116 2.29 1.55 13.05
C VAL A 116 1.54 1.74 14.34
N VAL A 117 1.97 1.06 15.39
CA VAL A 117 1.40 1.16 16.73
C VAL A 117 2.33 1.98 17.60
N LEU A 118 1.78 3.01 18.23
CA LEU A 118 2.51 3.96 19.05
C LEU A 118 2.04 3.90 20.50
N ASN A 119 2.99 3.99 21.41
CA ASN A 119 2.73 4.27 22.81
C ASN A 119 2.22 5.71 22.99
N VAL A 120 1.71 6.03 24.18
CA VAL A 120 1.21 7.38 24.52
C VAL A 120 2.32 8.43 24.54
N ASP A 121 3.58 8.05 24.64
CA ASP A 121 4.76 8.92 24.55
C ASP A 121 5.23 9.15 23.10
N GLY A 122 4.61 8.48 22.12
CA GLY A 122 4.94 8.57 20.70
C GLY A 122 6.05 7.66 20.24
N SER A 123 6.58 6.79 21.10
CA SER A 123 7.49 5.73 20.68
C SER A 123 6.75 4.63 19.94
N VAL A 124 7.38 4.05 18.93
CA VAL A 124 6.87 2.89 18.20
C VAL A 124 6.84 1.70 19.15
N ARG A 125 5.67 1.10 19.32
CA ARG A 125 5.52 -0.16 20.04
C ARG A 125 5.63 -1.35 19.12
N ASP A 126 5.01 -1.24 17.94
CA ASP A 126 4.94 -2.33 16.97
C ASP A 126 4.70 -1.82 15.54
N VAL A 127 5.09 -2.61 14.55
CA VAL A 127 4.82 -2.36 13.13
C VAL A 127 4.41 -3.66 12.45
N GLU A 128 3.24 -3.65 11.80
CA GLU A 128 2.68 -4.82 11.15
C GLU A 128 2.37 -4.57 9.67
N ILE A 129 2.74 -5.48 8.78
CA ILE A 129 2.26 -5.46 7.39
C ILE A 129 0.89 -6.14 7.31
N LEU A 130 -0.10 -5.41 6.83
CA LEU A 130 -1.45 -5.90 6.64
C LEU A 130 -1.63 -6.54 5.26
N VAL A 131 -1.18 -5.83 4.22
CA VAL A 131 -1.33 -6.31 2.84
C VAL A 131 -0.06 -6.01 2.05
N TYR A 132 0.46 -7.04 1.40
CA TYR A 132 1.63 -6.96 0.54
C TYR A 132 1.25 -7.33 -0.89
N ARG A 133 1.74 -6.58 -1.88
CA ARG A 133 1.33 -6.73 -3.29
C ARG A 133 2.52 -6.83 -4.25
N GLU A 134 3.73 -6.85 -3.71
CA GLU A 134 4.94 -6.97 -4.50
C GLU A 134 5.36 -8.43 -4.61
N PRO A 135 5.90 -8.89 -5.73
CA PRO A 135 6.35 -10.27 -5.90
C PRO A 135 7.64 -10.59 -5.14
N ARG A 136 8.34 -9.55 -4.64
CA ARG A 136 9.63 -9.66 -3.93
C ARG A 136 9.73 -8.59 -2.85
N GLY A 137 10.62 -8.81 -1.87
CA GLY A 137 10.87 -7.84 -0.79
C GLY A 137 9.91 -8.01 0.40
N TRP A 138 9.17 -9.11 0.46
CA TRP A 138 8.25 -9.47 1.54
C TRP A 138 8.98 -9.80 2.85
N GLU A 139 10.30 -9.96 2.80
CA GLU A 139 11.18 -10.17 3.96
C GLU A 139 11.11 -9.02 4.97
N VAL A 140 10.65 -7.83 4.54
CA VAL A 140 10.40 -6.70 5.46
C VAL A 140 9.34 -7.02 6.53
N ARG A 141 8.57 -8.10 6.40
CA ARG A 141 7.63 -8.54 7.43
C ARG A 141 8.27 -9.35 8.56
N TYR A 142 9.50 -9.78 8.40
CA TYR A 142 10.15 -10.57 9.44
C TYR A 142 10.39 -9.74 10.72
N PRO A 143 10.21 -10.35 11.90
CA PRO A 143 10.49 -9.68 13.17
C PRO A 143 11.88 -9.06 13.21
N SER A 144 12.91 -9.74 12.70
CA SER A 144 14.29 -9.24 12.63
C SER A 144 14.44 -7.88 11.93
N PHE A 145 13.51 -7.54 11.04
CA PHE A 145 13.46 -6.21 10.43
C PHE A 145 12.50 -5.27 11.18
N MET A 146 11.29 -5.73 11.51
CA MET A 146 10.26 -4.89 12.15
C MET A 146 10.67 -4.44 13.55
N ASP A 147 11.34 -5.28 14.32
CA ASP A 147 11.81 -4.98 15.68
C ASP A 147 12.81 -3.82 15.72
N GLN A 148 13.45 -3.50 14.58
CA GLN A 148 14.32 -2.33 14.49
C GLN A 148 13.58 -1.01 14.71
N PHE A 149 12.28 -0.96 14.50
CA PHE A 149 11.46 0.22 14.72
C PHE A 149 11.02 0.38 16.18
N THR A 150 11.01 -0.69 16.96
CA THR A 150 10.55 -0.66 18.36
C THR A 150 11.33 0.35 19.19
N GLY A 151 10.63 1.18 19.96
CA GLY A 151 11.19 2.25 20.76
C GLY A 151 11.62 3.50 19.98
N LYS A 152 11.59 3.49 18.64
CA LYS A 152 11.89 4.68 17.83
C LYS A 152 10.74 5.68 17.90
N ASN A 153 11.06 6.97 17.71
CA ASN A 153 10.11 8.06 17.75
C ASN A 153 10.41 9.12 16.68
N ALA A 154 9.74 10.26 16.72
CA ALA A 154 9.91 11.31 15.71
C ALA A 154 11.30 11.97 15.70
N ASP A 155 12.09 11.81 16.77
CA ASP A 155 13.45 12.36 16.89
C ASP A 155 14.53 11.37 16.47
N THR A 156 14.13 10.15 16.09
CA THR A 156 15.05 9.10 15.65
C THR A 156 15.58 9.39 14.25
N ASP A 157 16.89 9.22 14.07
CA ASP A 157 17.49 9.15 12.74
C ASP A 157 17.22 7.78 12.12
N TYR A 158 16.19 7.70 11.29
CA TYR A 158 15.77 6.45 10.66
C TYR A 158 16.76 5.88 9.62
N ARG A 159 17.88 6.58 9.32
CA ARG A 159 18.96 6.05 8.50
C ARG A 159 19.71 4.90 9.16
N ILE A 160 19.55 4.72 10.48
CA ILE A 160 20.14 3.60 11.22
C ILE A 160 19.44 2.25 10.96
N ILE A 161 18.26 2.24 10.34
CA ILE A 161 17.53 1.00 10.04
C ILE A 161 18.30 0.21 8.98
N ASN A 162 18.67 -1.01 9.33
CA ASN A 162 19.41 -1.90 8.44
C ASN A 162 18.57 -2.32 7.24
N SER A 163 19.19 -2.31 6.08
CA SER A 163 18.56 -2.76 4.84
C SER A 163 18.57 -4.29 4.72
N ILE A 164 17.66 -4.82 3.89
CA ILE A 164 17.60 -6.22 3.51
C ILE A 164 18.02 -6.33 2.05
N THR A 165 19.02 -7.20 1.76
CA THR A 165 19.44 -7.45 0.38
C THR A 165 18.27 -7.99 -0.44
N GLY A 166 18.01 -7.39 -1.59
CA GLY A 166 16.87 -7.74 -2.45
C GLY A 166 15.55 -7.05 -2.09
N ALA A 167 15.42 -6.46 -0.88
CA ALA A 167 14.19 -5.79 -0.42
C ALA A 167 14.34 -4.26 -0.24
N THR A 168 15.38 -3.63 -0.81
CA THR A 168 15.72 -2.22 -0.54
C THR A 168 14.56 -1.23 -0.73
N LEU A 169 13.72 -1.41 -1.76
CA LEU A 169 12.59 -0.51 -2.00
C LEU A 169 11.49 -0.69 -0.97
N SER A 170 11.23 -1.94 -0.55
CA SER A 170 10.28 -2.22 0.54
C SER A 170 10.77 -1.67 1.88
N VAL A 171 12.07 -1.82 2.18
CA VAL A 171 12.70 -1.22 3.37
C VAL A 171 12.51 0.30 3.37
N ARG A 172 12.83 0.98 2.25
CA ARG A 172 12.64 2.43 2.13
C ARG A 172 11.18 2.84 2.32
N ALA A 173 10.24 2.07 1.78
CA ALA A 173 8.81 2.32 1.96
C ALA A 173 8.42 2.23 3.44
N MET A 174 8.86 1.19 4.15
CA MET A 174 8.59 1.02 5.58
C MET A 174 9.20 2.15 6.42
N VAL A 175 10.47 2.48 6.19
CA VAL A 175 11.17 3.58 6.86
C VAL A 175 10.41 4.90 6.68
N LYS A 176 10.00 5.23 5.45
CA LYS A 176 9.22 6.44 5.15
C LYS A 176 7.88 6.45 5.90
N GLY A 177 7.17 5.33 5.87
CA GLY A 177 5.87 5.25 6.51
C GLY A 177 5.95 5.37 8.03
N VAL A 178 6.88 4.66 8.67
CA VAL A 178 7.05 4.70 10.13
C VAL A 178 7.53 6.07 10.59
N SER A 179 8.54 6.67 9.94
CA SER A 179 9.01 8.01 10.30
C SER A 179 7.91 9.08 10.14
N ARG A 180 7.07 8.97 9.11
CA ARG A 180 5.91 9.85 8.94
C ARG A 180 4.86 9.66 10.03
N ALA A 181 4.58 8.43 10.44
CA ALA A 181 3.61 8.14 11.48
C ALA A 181 4.03 8.73 12.84
N THR A 182 5.29 8.55 13.23
CA THR A 182 5.84 9.11 14.48
C THR A 182 5.87 10.63 14.45
N ALA A 183 6.29 11.25 13.33
CA ALA A 183 6.28 12.70 13.13
C ALA A 183 4.86 13.29 13.24
N ALA A 184 3.87 12.64 12.60
CA ALA A 184 2.47 13.06 12.68
C ALA A 184 1.94 12.97 14.11
N TYR A 185 2.27 11.93 14.83
CA TYR A 185 1.87 11.80 16.23
C TYR A 185 2.48 12.90 17.09
N LYS A 186 3.78 13.15 16.97
CA LYS A 186 4.47 14.21 17.73
C LYS A 186 3.80 15.56 17.51
N VAL A 187 3.57 15.95 16.26
CA VAL A 187 2.98 17.25 15.93
C VAL A 187 1.54 17.38 16.43
N LEU A 188 0.74 16.29 16.35
CA LEU A 188 -0.70 16.36 16.61
C LEU A 188 -1.10 16.07 18.07
N TYR A 189 -0.25 15.40 18.84
CA TYR A 189 -0.58 14.97 20.19
C TYR A 189 0.43 15.41 21.26
N LEU A 190 1.69 15.63 20.89
CA LEU A 190 2.73 16.02 21.87
C LEU A 190 3.07 17.51 21.81
N SER A 191 3.10 18.13 20.63
CA SER A 191 3.50 19.54 20.47
C SER A 191 2.46 20.58 20.93
N GLY A 192 1.28 20.14 21.36
CA GLY A 192 0.20 21.01 21.84
C GLY A 192 -0.16 20.79 23.31
N LYS A 193 0.62 20.01 24.07
CA LYS A 193 0.45 19.91 25.51
C LYS A 193 1.33 20.97 26.19
N PRO A 194 0.73 21.83 27.06
CA PRO A 194 1.48 22.79 27.83
C PRO A 194 2.47 22.10 28.80
#